data_c1360e04cd950da72056f86cfbc94d95
#
_entry.id   c1360e04cd950da72056f86cfbc94d95
#
_cell.length_a   1.000
_cell.length_b   1.000
_cell.length_c   1.000
_cell.angle_alpha   90.00
_cell.angle_beta   90.00
_cell.angle_gamma   90.00
#
_symmetry.space_group_name_H-M   'P 1'
#
loop_
_entity.id
_entity.type
_entity.pdbx_description
1 polymer ?
#
loop_
_entity_poly.entity_id
_entity_poly.type
_entity_poly.pdbx_seq_one_letter_code
_entity_poly.pdbx_strand_id
1 'polypeptide(L)'
;MYNIYAYFDNITKVRNSQIVFTFIGTRSKSKSTTPFVSPLTLTQTHTNTHTSQFSIRSPTNHPQMGEEINDTTATFEQNICINDHLRDDELRSVFTKLETDKDKNIFSLVCKRWLHVQSTERKKLCARAGPHMLRKMAARFTRVIDLDLSQSPARSFDPGVTDSDLTVIATDFTELRILKLRHCKGITDDGMSAIGSSLSSLQSLDVSYCRKLTDTGLSAITEGCHDLKILHLAGCRLVTDKLLESLSKNCHELEELGLHGCTNITDTGLTALVNGCKRINHLDLNRCDNVGDLGISTIAEAYSTSLKTLKLQDCFKLGDKSIFSVANFCKNLETLIVAGCRDISSDSIRSLAASARNLKILKMDFCSNVSDVSLNSILSECTCLEVLDIGRCEEVTDAAFQGLGNLNNGSGLGLKGLKITSCPKITVWGISLILTACRSLEHLDVRSCPRVTKARCEEAGLRFPESCKIRIQDRNENRCVIA
;
A
#
# COMPACT_ATOMS: atom_id res chain seq x y z
N MET A 1 8.36 13.72 4.83
CA MET A 1 7.47 14.55 3.98
C MET A 1 8.00 15.97 3.99
N TYR A 2 8.79 16.36 3.00
CA TYR A 2 9.29 17.72 2.85
C TYR A 2 8.34 18.51 1.98
N ASN A 3 7.92 19.68 2.48
CA ASN A 3 7.02 20.63 1.84
C ASN A 3 7.65 21.18 0.55
N ILE A 4 7.03 20.98 -0.58
CA ILE A 4 7.42 21.60 -1.86
C ILE A 4 7.33 23.12 -1.80
N TYR A 5 6.54 23.69 -0.89
CA TYR A 5 6.48 25.15 -0.65
C TYR A 5 7.80 25.77 -0.17
N ALA A 6 8.62 25.03 0.56
CA ALA A 6 9.95 25.51 0.99
C ALA A 6 10.99 25.50 -0.13
N TYR A 7 10.65 24.93 -1.28
CA TYR A 7 11.59 24.65 -2.35
C TYR A 7 11.75 25.79 -3.36
N PHE A 8 10.75 26.63 -3.50
CA PHE A 8 10.81 27.75 -4.45
C PHE A 8 11.46 29.01 -3.89
N ASP A 9 11.40 29.23 -2.56
CA ASP A 9 12.03 30.39 -1.90
C ASP A 9 13.46 30.15 -1.42
N ASN A 10 13.93 28.89 -1.37
CA ASN A 10 15.25 28.55 -0.82
C ASN A 10 16.35 28.23 -1.86
N ILE A 11 16.14 28.47 -3.16
CA ILE A 11 17.21 28.33 -4.16
C ILE A 11 18.34 29.37 -3.96
N THR A 12 18.11 30.40 -3.13
CA THR A 12 19.10 31.45 -2.86
C THR A 12 19.88 31.25 -1.55
N LYS A 13 19.59 30.23 -0.73
CA LYS A 13 20.22 30.05 0.60
C LYS A 13 20.65 28.62 0.91
N VAL A 14 21.42 27.95 0.06
CA VAL A 14 22.19 26.78 0.47
C VAL A 14 23.67 27.12 0.42
N ARG A 15 24.18 27.64 1.52
CA ARG A 15 25.63 27.73 1.79
C ARG A 15 26.06 26.45 2.53
N ASN A 16 27.05 25.78 1.98
CA ASN A 16 27.84 24.71 2.61
C ASN A 16 27.10 23.42 2.98
N SER A 17 26.94 22.50 2.02
CA SER A 17 26.74 21.09 2.32
C SER A 17 27.60 20.22 1.38
N GLN A 18 28.38 19.32 1.96
CA GLN A 18 29.08 18.26 1.25
C GLN A 18 28.06 17.21 0.76
N ILE A 19 28.07 16.88 -0.51
CA ILE A 19 27.24 15.82 -1.09
C ILE A 19 28.15 14.65 -1.44
N VAL A 20 27.95 13.51 -0.78
CA VAL A 20 28.70 12.28 -1.03
C VAL A 20 27.83 11.37 -1.89
N PHE A 21 28.34 10.97 -3.05
CA PHE A 21 27.72 9.94 -3.90
C PHE A 21 28.61 8.70 -3.89
N THR A 22 28.03 7.53 -3.63
CA THR A 22 28.70 6.25 -3.77
C THR A 22 28.23 5.61 -5.08
N PHE A 23 29.13 5.46 -6.04
CA PHE A 23 28.86 4.77 -7.30
C PHE A 23 29.37 3.35 -7.22
N ILE A 24 28.51 2.37 -7.49
CA ILE A 24 28.90 0.97 -7.68
C ILE A 24 29.12 0.76 -9.18
N GLY A 25 30.36 0.78 -9.61
CA GLY A 25 30.72 0.53 -10.99
C GLY A 25 30.91 -0.97 -11.27
N THR A 26 30.05 -1.58 -12.07
CA THR A 26 30.28 -2.93 -12.60
C THR A 26 31.06 -2.82 -13.92
N ARG A 27 32.35 -3.14 -13.91
CA ARG A 27 33.12 -3.41 -15.12
C ARG A 27 32.89 -4.87 -15.54
N SER A 28 32.21 -5.06 -16.65
CA SER A 28 32.17 -6.38 -17.29
C SER A 28 33.48 -6.69 -17.96
N LYS A 29 34.31 -7.50 -17.34
CA LYS A 29 35.26 -8.40 -18.01
C LYS A 29 35.55 -9.60 -17.13
N SER A 30 35.35 -10.75 -17.71
CA SER A 30 35.72 -12.11 -17.37
C SER A 30 36.67 -12.34 -16.16
N LYS A 31 36.21 -13.23 -15.27
CA LYS A 31 36.97 -14.06 -14.33
C LYS A 31 37.78 -13.35 -13.26
N SER A 32 37.14 -13.01 -12.16
CA SER A 32 37.54 -13.37 -10.78
C SER A 32 36.58 -12.69 -9.80
N THR A 33 36.14 -13.46 -8.85
CA THR A 33 35.21 -13.14 -7.78
C THR A 33 35.85 -12.27 -6.73
N THR A 34 35.49 -10.99 -6.67
CA THR A 34 35.33 -10.14 -5.47
C THR A 34 34.94 -8.71 -5.93
N PRO A 35 33.90 -8.09 -5.39
CA PRO A 35 33.56 -6.70 -5.74
C PRO A 35 34.48 -5.74 -4.98
N PHE A 36 35.25 -4.95 -5.70
CA PHE A 36 36.00 -3.83 -5.15
C PHE A 36 35.06 -2.61 -5.09
N VAL A 37 34.75 -2.16 -3.90
CA VAL A 37 34.01 -0.92 -3.66
C VAL A 37 35.02 0.19 -3.40
N SER A 38 35.17 1.12 -4.34
CA SER A 38 35.93 2.34 -4.09
C SER A 38 34.96 3.50 -3.82
N PRO A 39 35.00 4.15 -2.67
CA PRO A 39 34.23 5.36 -2.41
C PRO A 39 34.84 6.55 -3.15
N LEU A 40 34.07 7.17 -4.03
CA LEU A 40 34.41 8.46 -4.66
C LEU A 40 33.74 9.59 -3.87
N THR A 41 34.51 10.45 -3.28
CA THR A 41 34.02 11.62 -2.54
C THR A 41 34.05 12.84 -3.48
N LEU A 42 32.89 13.43 -3.73
CA LEU A 42 32.73 14.66 -4.49
C LEU A 42 32.63 15.85 -3.52
N THR A 43 33.59 16.75 -3.58
CA THR A 43 33.53 18.02 -2.83
C THR A 43 33.20 19.17 -3.79
N GLN A 44 32.23 19.97 -3.40
CA GLN A 44 31.86 21.18 -4.15
C GLN A 44 32.66 22.37 -3.61
N THR A 45 33.49 22.97 -4.46
CA THR A 45 34.17 24.23 -4.14
C THR A 45 33.49 25.38 -4.89
N HIS A 46 33.02 26.38 -4.17
CA HIS A 46 32.45 27.60 -4.75
C HIS A 46 33.59 28.58 -5.09
N THR A 47 33.80 28.84 -6.36
CA THR A 47 34.52 30.03 -6.84
C THR A 47 33.48 31.05 -7.32
N ASN A 48 33.75 32.33 -7.13
CA ASN A 48 32.85 33.48 -7.38
C ASN A 48 32.49 33.74 -8.87
N THR A 49 32.53 32.73 -9.71
CA THR A 49 32.09 32.78 -11.09
C THR A 49 31.05 31.67 -11.32
N HIS A 50 29.98 31.96 -12.00
CA HIS A 50 28.72 31.20 -12.19
C HIS A 50 28.82 29.73 -12.64
N THR A 51 29.88 28.99 -12.32
CA THR A 51 30.10 27.59 -12.64
C THR A 51 30.49 26.82 -11.41
N SER A 52 29.70 25.79 -11.06
CA SER A 52 30.02 24.82 -10.01
C SER A 52 31.04 23.82 -10.55
N GLN A 53 32.24 23.77 -9.95
CA GLN A 53 33.28 22.77 -10.29
C GLN A 53 33.29 21.67 -9.22
N PHE A 54 33.42 20.45 -9.68
CA PHE A 54 33.58 19.26 -8.83
C PHE A 54 34.97 18.66 -9.08
N SER A 55 35.72 18.36 -8.02
CA SER A 55 36.99 17.66 -8.11
C SER A 55 36.91 16.26 -7.53
N ILE A 56 37.52 15.31 -8.18
CA ILE A 56 37.64 13.91 -7.75
C ILE A 56 39.04 13.73 -7.17
N ARG A 57 39.15 13.39 -5.90
CA ARG A 57 40.41 12.94 -5.27
C ARG A 57 40.41 11.44 -5.10
N SER A 58 41.42 10.77 -5.63
CA SER A 58 41.75 9.38 -5.28
C SER A 58 42.66 9.36 -4.05
N PRO A 59 42.48 8.40 -3.13
CA PRO A 59 43.39 8.26 -1.98
C PRO A 59 44.68 7.59 -2.44
N THR A 60 45.80 8.29 -2.34
CA THR A 60 47.13 7.69 -2.38
C THR A 60 47.64 7.55 -0.97
N ASN A 61 47.93 6.31 -0.55
CA ASN A 61 48.70 5.97 0.62
C ASN A 61 50.17 5.90 0.25
N HIS A 62 51.00 6.51 0.98
CA HIS A 62 52.24 6.18 1.75
C HIS A 62 53.42 7.14 1.56
N PRO A 63 54.13 7.42 2.63
CA PRO A 63 55.26 8.34 2.65
C PRO A 63 56.57 7.60 2.49
N GLN A 64 57.50 8.13 1.70
CA GLN A 64 58.95 7.99 2.00
C GLN A 64 59.79 8.99 1.20
N MET A 65 60.57 9.71 1.99
CA MET A 65 61.90 10.24 1.82
C MET A 65 62.43 10.58 0.42
N GLY A 66 62.72 11.84 0.26
CA GLY A 66 63.98 12.45 -0.16
C GLY A 66 64.53 12.10 -1.54
N GLU A 67 64.45 13.10 -2.41
CA GLU A 67 65.59 13.58 -3.20
C GLU A 67 65.14 14.73 -4.12
N GLU A 68 65.82 15.86 -4.07
CA GLU A 68 65.66 16.99 -4.96
C GLU A 68 66.07 16.60 -6.39
N ILE A 69 65.15 16.73 -7.33
CA ILE A 69 65.47 16.99 -8.73
C ILE A 69 64.45 17.97 -9.30
N ASN A 70 64.95 19.15 -9.66
CA ASN A 70 64.26 20.12 -10.52
C ASN A 70 63.86 19.45 -11.82
N ASP A 71 62.58 19.39 -12.10
CA ASP A 71 62.13 19.49 -13.51
C ASP A 71 60.69 20.04 -13.55
N THR A 72 60.57 21.18 -14.20
CA THR A 72 59.35 21.92 -14.49
C THR A 72 58.59 21.22 -15.60
N THR A 73 57.71 20.33 -15.23
CA THR A 73 56.55 19.94 -16.07
C THR A 73 55.30 20.11 -15.23
N ALA A 74 54.69 21.29 -15.34
CA ALA A 74 53.37 21.55 -14.86
C ALA A 74 52.39 20.63 -15.61
N THR A 75 52.12 19.46 -15.08
CA THR A 75 50.97 18.64 -15.49
C THR A 75 49.72 19.39 -15.04
N PHE A 76 49.08 20.07 -16.01
CA PHE A 76 47.70 20.53 -15.85
C PHE A 76 46.84 19.30 -15.52
N GLU A 77 46.58 19.06 -14.24
CA GLU A 77 45.44 18.22 -13.86
C GLU A 77 44.18 18.87 -14.43
N GLN A 78 43.74 18.37 -15.56
CA GLN A 78 42.46 18.76 -16.13
C GLN A 78 41.41 18.37 -15.13
N ASN A 79 40.85 19.34 -14.41
CA ASN A 79 39.65 19.16 -13.58
C ASN A 79 38.51 18.73 -14.52
N ILE A 80 38.35 17.42 -14.65
CA ILE A 80 37.32 16.82 -15.52
C ILE A 80 35.97 17.07 -14.85
N CYS A 81 35.18 17.98 -15.42
CA CYS A 81 33.81 18.20 -14.96
C CYS A 81 32.93 17.03 -15.42
N ILE A 82 32.31 16.32 -14.48
CA ILE A 82 31.39 15.21 -14.76
C ILE A 82 30.29 15.60 -15.76
N ASN A 83 29.87 16.87 -15.74
CA ASN A 83 28.87 17.40 -16.66
C ASN A 83 29.30 17.44 -18.11
N ASP A 84 30.61 17.50 -18.37
CA ASP A 84 31.16 17.60 -19.73
C ASP A 84 31.35 16.21 -20.34
N HIS A 85 31.42 15.16 -19.49
CA HIS A 85 31.67 13.79 -19.92
C HIS A 85 30.42 12.93 -20.00
N LEU A 86 29.39 13.16 -19.14
CA LEU A 86 28.15 12.41 -19.16
C LEU A 86 27.16 13.01 -20.17
N ARG A 87 26.71 12.18 -21.12
CA ARG A 87 25.61 12.53 -22.03
C ARG A 87 24.27 12.50 -21.29
N ASP A 88 23.25 13.12 -21.84
CA ASP A 88 21.91 13.16 -21.25
C ASP A 88 21.31 11.76 -21.03
N ASP A 89 21.56 10.81 -21.93
CA ASP A 89 21.07 9.44 -21.81
C ASP A 89 21.73 8.69 -20.65
N GLU A 90 23.01 8.98 -20.38
CA GLU A 90 23.70 8.42 -19.22
C GLU A 90 23.16 9.03 -17.92
N LEU A 91 22.89 10.34 -17.90
CA LEU A 91 22.25 11.00 -16.78
C LEU A 91 20.82 10.47 -16.52
N ARG A 92 20.03 10.21 -17.57
CA ARG A 92 18.72 9.55 -17.49
C ARG A 92 18.84 8.14 -16.91
N SER A 93 19.85 7.38 -17.38
CA SER A 93 20.10 6.04 -16.84
C SER A 93 20.45 6.08 -15.36
N VAL A 94 21.27 7.03 -14.92
CA VAL A 94 21.58 7.25 -13.50
C VAL A 94 20.31 7.60 -12.72
N PHE A 95 19.53 8.57 -13.21
CA PHE A 95 18.30 9.02 -12.55
C PHE A 95 17.29 7.89 -12.38
N THR A 96 17.11 7.03 -13.39
CA THR A 96 16.15 5.91 -13.34
C THR A 96 16.54 4.83 -12.33
N LYS A 97 17.82 4.69 -12.01
CA LYS A 97 18.34 3.74 -11.02
C LYS A 97 18.28 4.26 -9.59
N LEU A 98 17.97 5.53 -9.37
CA LEU A 98 17.77 6.07 -8.04
C LEU A 98 16.45 5.53 -7.47
N GLU A 99 16.51 4.86 -6.32
CA GLU A 99 15.36 4.20 -5.72
C GLU A 99 14.46 5.18 -4.94
N THR A 100 15.08 6.07 -4.16
CA THR A 100 14.32 6.95 -3.26
C THR A 100 13.97 8.30 -3.88
N ASP A 101 12.81 8.85 -3.51
CA ASP A 101 12.43 10.23 -3.89
C ASP A 101 13.40 11.27 -3.34
N LYS A 102 14.07 10.97 -2.22
CA LYS A 102 15.09 11.84 -1.64
C LYS A 102 16.29 11.95 -2.57
N ASP A 103 16.80 10.84 -3.08
CA ASP A 103 17.94 10.81 -3.98
C ASP A 103 17.62 11.48 -5.33
N LYS A 104 16.41 11.23 -5.86
CA LYS A 104 15.90 11.92 -7.07
C LYS A 104 15.82 13.44 -6.89
N ASN A 105 15.46 13.90 -5.69
CA ASN A 105 15.45 15.33 -5.39
C ASN A 105 16.86 15.91 -5.26
N ILE A 106 17.79 15.17 -4.62
CA ILE A 106 19.20 15.58 -4.52
C ILE A 106 19.84 15.67 -5.91
N PHE A 107 19.56 14.70 -6.78
CA PHE A 107 20.02 14.72 -8.17
C PHE A 107 19.68 16.04 -8.87
N SER A 108 18.50 16.57 -8.66
CA SER A 108 18.06 17.82 -9.28
C SER A 108 18.80 19.08 -8.80
N LEU A 109 19.50 18.99 -7.67
CA LEU A 109 20.22 20.12 -7.06
C LEU A 109 21.62 20.32 -7.64
N VAL A 110 22.12 19.38 -8.44
CA VAL A 110 23.49 19.42 -8.97
C VAL A 110 23.69 20.59 -9.93
N CYS A 111 22.88 20.71 -10.98
CA CYS A 111 22.90 21.83 -11.92
C CYS A 111 21.60 21.92 -12.73
N LYS A 112 21.44 22.97 -13.55
CA LYS A 112 20.25 23.16 -14.41
C LYS A 112 20.02 21.99 -15.39
N ARG A 113 21.07 21.37 -15.91
CA ARG A 113 20.99 20.23 -16.82
C ARG A 113 20.40 19.00 -16.08
N TRP A 114 20.90 18.67 -14.89
CA TRP A 114 20.40 17.57 -14.07
C TRP A 114 18.96 17.83 -13.60
N LEU A 115 18.64 19.08 -13.27
CA LEU A 115 17.27 19.50 -12.96
C LEU A 115 16.33 19.28 -14.15
N HIS A 116 16.78 19.55 -15.38
CA HIS A 116 16.02 19.30 -16.60
C HIS A 116 15.78 17.80 -16.80
N VAL A 117 16.83 16.98 -16.68
CA VAL A 117 16.72 15.52 -16.76
C VAL A 117 15.73 14.99 -15.72
N GLN A 118 15.86 15.41 -14.45
CA GLN A 118 14.91 15.02 -13.39
C GLN A 118 13.48 15.44 -13.74
N SER A 119 13.30 16.61 -14.32
CA SER A 119 11.98 17.13 -14.64
C SER A 119 11.32 16.36 -15.79
N THR A 120 12.07 15.97 -16.80
CA THR A 120 11.57 15.22 -17.97
C THR A 120 11.39 13.73 -17.69
N GLU A 121 12.13 13.15 -16.74
CA GLU A 121 12.06 11.72 -16.44
C GLU A 121 11.14 11.37 -15.25
N ARG A 122 10.61 12.39 -14.56
CA ARG A 122 9.75 12.16 -13.39
C ARG A 122 8.39 11.67 -13.81
N LYS A 123 8.07 10.41 -13.46
CA LYS A 123 6.79 9.76 -13.77
C LYS A 123 5.77 9.88 -12.64
N LYS A 124 6.22 10.08 -11.41
CA LYS A 124 5.36 10.18 -10.23
C LYS A 124 5.51 11.53 -9.55
N LEU A 125 4.38 12.15 -9.24
CA LEU A 125 4.31 13.44 -8.57
C LEU A 125 3.32 13.37 -7.41
N CYS A 126 3.79 13.72 -6.21
CA CYS A 126 2.98 13.91 -5.03
C CYS A 126 3.00 15.38 -4.68
N ALA A 127 1.86 16.07 -4.72
CA ALA A 127 1.81 17.50 -4.52
C ALA A 127 0.57 17.98 -3.77
N ARG A 128 0.70 19.15 -3.17
CA ARG A 128 -0.41 19.97 -2.69
C ARG A 128 -0.33 21.28 -3.45
N ALA A 129 -1.17 21.45 -4.45
CA ALA A 129 -1.06 22.58 -5.35
C ALA A 129 -2.44 23.03 -5.81
N GLY A 130 -2.62 24.32 -6.02
CA GLY A 130 -3.79 24.88 -6.68
C GLY A 130 -3.55 25.06 -8.19
N PRO A 131 -4.55 25.56 -8.96
CA PRO A 131 -4.55 25.54 -10.43
C PRO A 131 -3.32 26.19 -11.07
N HIS A 132 -2.89 27.32 -10.55
CA HIS A 132 -1.71 28.02 -11.07
C HIS A 132 -0.42 27.23 -10.90
N MET A 133 -0.27 26.54 -9.77
CA MET A 133 0.89 25.69 -9.50
C MET A 133 0.85 24.43 -10.37
N LEU A 134 -0.32 23.82 -10.54
CA LEU A 134 -0.50 22.63 -11.37
C LEU A 134 -0.10 22.89 -12.83
N ARG A 135 -0.46 24.04 -13.43
CA ARG A 135 0.01 24.43 -14.76
C ARG A 135 1.53 24.54 -14.85
N LYS A 136 2.18 25.17 -13.84
CA LYS A 136 3.64 25.22 -13.78
C LYS A 136 4.26 23.83 -13.62
N MET A 137 3.63 22.96 -12.88
CA MET A 137 4.08 21.58 -12.67
C MET A 137 3.93 20.77 -13.97
N ALA A 138 2.82 20.88 -14.69
CA ALA A 138 2.60 20.22 -15.98
C ALA A 138 3.63 20.69 -17.03
N ALA A 139 3.87 22.00 -17.14
CA ALA A 139 4.89 22.55 -18.04
C ALA A 139 6.30 22.06 -17.71
N ARG A 140 6.59 21.75 -16.44
CA ARG A 140 7.90 21.26 -16.01
C ARG A 140 8.04 19.76 -16.10
N PHE A 141 7.00 19.00 -15.72
CA PHE A 141 7.02 17.54 -15.59
C PHE A 141 6.17 16.91 -16.69
N THR A 142 6.70 16.85 -17.90
CA THR A 142 5.95 16.47 -19.10
C THR A 142 5.60 14.98 -19.22
N ARG A 143 6.22 14.10 -18.39
CA ARG A 143 6.05 12.64 -18.46
C ARG A 143 5.41 12.05 -17.19
N VAL A 144 4.58 12.84 -16.48
CA VAL A 144 3.90 12.36 -15.28
C VAL A 144 2.77 11.41 -15.65
N ILE A 145 2.86 10.19 -15.12
CA ILE A 145 1.85 9.14 -15.27
C ILE A 145 1.13 8.81 -13.95
N ASP A 146 1.69 9.19 -12.79
CA ASP A 146 1.12 8.99 -11.44
C ASP A 146 1.09 10.34 -10.71
N LEU A 147 -0.11 10.89 -10.51
CA LEU A 147 -0.35 12.15 -9.81
C LEU A 147 -1.14 11.89 -8.53
N ASP A 148 -0.53 12.21 -7.38
CA ASP A 148 -1.14 12.07 -6.07
C ASP A 148 -1.35 13.46 -5.44
N LEU A 149 -2.60 13.87 -5.37
CA LEU A 149 -3.07 15.11 -4.72
C LEU A 149 -3.89 14.81 -3.47
N SER A 150 -3.82 13.58 -2.95
CA SER A 150 -4.58 13.14 -1.78
C SER A 150 -4.33 14.03 -0.56
N GLN A 151 -5.41 14.31 0.19
CA GLN A 151 -5.37 15.10 1.40
C GLN A 151 -5.36 14.22 2.65
N SER A 152 -4.80 14.73 3.74
CA SER A 152 -4.87 14.03 5.03
C SER A 152 -6.21 14.31 5.71
N PRO A 153 -6.87 13.29 6.32
CA PRO A 153 -8.11 13.49 7.08
C PRO A 153 -7.99 14.53 8.20
N ALA A 154 -6.81 14.58 8.84
CA ALA A 154 -6.52 15.49 9.96
C ALA A 154 -6.13 16.92 9.52
N ARG A 155 -5.85 17.13 8.24
CA ARG A 155 -5.42 18.41 7.68
C ARG A 155 -6.17 18.66 6.39
N SER A 156 -7.50 18.84 6.49
CA SER A 156 -8.26 19.37 5.36
C SER A 156 -7.98 20.86 5.28
N PHE A 157 -7.10 21.25 4.38
CA PHE A 157 -6.95 22.64 4.01
C PHE A 157 -8.14 23.03 3.13
N ASP A 158 -8.70 24.18 3.41
CA ASP A 158 -9.72 24.79 2.59
C ASP A 158 -9.08 25.99 1.85
N PRO A 159 -9.25 26.12 0.54
CA PRO A 159 -9.79 25.11 -0.37
C PRO A 159 -8.71 24.07 -0.75
N GLY A 160 -9.05 22.78 -0.67
CA GLY A 160 -8.23 21.70 -1.23
C GLY A 160 -8.27 21.71 -2.77
N VAL A 161 -8.09 20.52 -3.38
CA VAL A 161 -8.30 20.32 -4.82
C VAL A 161 -9.77 20.59 -5.17
N THR A 162 -10.00 21.35 -6.23
CA THR A 162 -11.31 21.78 -6.75
C THR A 162 -11.49 21.34 -8.21
N ASP A 163 -12.67 21.54 -8.77
CA ASP A 163 -12.96 21.22 -10.18
C ASP A 163 -12.10 22.04 -11.14
N SER A 164 -11.73 23.29 -10.78
CA SER A 164 -10.76 24.07 -11.56
C SER A 164 -9.38 23.44 -11.62
N ASP A 165 -8.94 22.75 -10.57
CA ASP A 165 -7.70 21.97 -10.56
C ASP A 165 -7.84 20.75 -11.48
N LEU A 166 -8.98 20.07 -11.45
CA LEU A 166 -9.24 18.91 -12.29
C LEU A 166 -9.30 19.28 -13.79
N THR A 167 -9.84 20.45 -14.13
CA THR A 167 -9.79 20.98 -15.50
C THR A 167 -8.34 21.16 -15.96
N VAL A 168 -7.46 21.70 -15.13
CA VAL A 168 -6.03 21.82 -15.45
C VAL A 168 -5.37 20.44 -15.59
N ILE A 169 -5.71 19.48 -14.73
CA ILE A 169 -5.19 18.13 -14.83
C ILE A 169 -5.62 17.48 -16.13
N ALA A 170 -6.89 17.61 -16.49
CA ALA A 170 -7.47 17.07 -17.71
C ALA A 170 -6.81 17.60 -19.00
N THR A 171 -6.42 18.89 -19.00
CA THR A 171 -5.82 19.53 -20.18
C THR A 171 -4.31 19.37 -20.27
N ASP A 172 -3.60 19.40 -19.12
CA ASP A 172 -2.16 19.58 -19.10
C ASP A 172 -1.40 18.29 -18.76
N PHE A 173 -2.03 17.24 -18.21
CA PHE A 173 -1.42 15.96 -17.84
C PHE A 173 -1.95 14.80 -18.71
N THR A 174 -1.80 14.90 -20.03
CA THR A 174 -2.43 13.98 -21.00
C THR A 174 -1.95 12.53 -20.95
N GLU A 175 -0.75 12.27 -20.40
CA GLU A 175 -0.20 10.90 -20.26
C GLU A 175 -0.59 10.23 -18.93
N LEU A 176 -1.48 10.84 -18.14
CA LEU A 176 -1.80 10.37 -16.81
C LEU A 176 -2.52 9.02 -16.84
N ARG A 177 -2.00 8.07 -16.05
CA ARG A 177 -2.58 6.73 -15.87
C ARG A 177 -3.10 6.49 -14.45
N ILE A 178 -2.54 7.20 -13.47
CA ILE A 178 -2.89 7.04 -12.06
C ILE A 178 -3.19 8.41 -11.46
N LEU A 179 -4.41 8.60 -10.96
CA LEU A 179 -4.85 9.83 -10.31
C LEU A 179 -5.39 9.52 -8.92
N LYS A 180 -4.78 10.14 -7.90
CA LYS A 180 -5.21 9.99 -6.50
C LYS A 180 -5.67 11.31 -5.93
N LEU A 181 -6.94 11.35 -5.54
CA LEU A 181 -7.66 12.52 -5.02
C LEU A 181 -8.31 12.24 -3.67
N ARG A 182 -7.77 11.28 -2.91
CA ARG A 182 -8.36 10.86 -1.64
C ARG A 182 -8.56 12.04 -0.68
N HIS A 183 -9.75 12.12 -0.07
CA HIS A 183 -10.17 13.21 0.83
C HIS A 183 -10.24 14.63 0.19
N CYS A 184 -10.26 14.75 -1.14
CA CYS A 184 -10.45 16.02 -1.82
C CYS A 184 -11.93 16.44 -1.77
N LYS A 185 -12.30 17.24 -0.75
CA LYS A 185 -13.70 17.62 -0.48
C LYS A 185 -14.26 18.67 -1.46
N GLY A 186 -13.38 19.33 -2.21
CA GLY A 186 -13.73 20.42 -3.15
C GLY A 186 -14.15 19.94 -4.53
N ILE A 187 -13.95 18.66 -4.86
CA ILE A 187 -14.29 18.12 -6.17
C ILE A 187 -15.75 17.66 -6.23
N THR A 188 -16.35 17.87 -7.41
CA THR A 188 -17.75 17.50 -7.74
C THR A 188 -17.79 16.71 -9.05
N ASP A 189 -18.99 16.41 -9.53
CA ASP A 189 -19.23 15.71 -10.79
C ASP A 189 -18.70 16.48 -12.01
N ASP A 190 -18.66 17.82 -11.97
CA ASP A 190 -18.12 18.65 -13.06
C ASP A 190 -16.63 18.38 -13.27
N GLY A 191 -15.87 18.30 -12.18
CA GLY A 191 -14.45 17.96 -12.23
C GLY A 191 -14.20 16.55 -12.76
N MET A 192 -15.03 15.58 -12.35
CA MET A 192 -14.92 14.21 -12.86
C MET A 192 -15.27 14.13 -14.35
N SER A 193 -16.26 14.89 -14.81
CA SER A 193 -16.63 14.97 -16.22
C SER A 193 -15.49 15.53 -17.07
N ALA A 194 -14.77 16.54 -16.57
CA ALA A 194 -13.57 17.05 -17.24
C ALA A 194 -12.46 15.99 -17.37
N ILE A 195 -12.24 15.20 -16.31
CA ILE A 195 -11.27 14.09 -16.34
C ILE A 195 -11.70 13.02 -17.33
N GLY A 196 -12.96 12.55 -17.26
CA GLY A 196 -13.49 11.49 -18.13
C GLY A 196 -13.42 11.85 -19.62
N SER A 197 -13.71 13.11 -19.97
CA SER A 197 -13.66 13.56 -21.35
C SER A 197 -12.26 13.69 -21.95
N SER A 198 -11.19 13.72 -21.12
CA SER A 198 -9.85 14.06 -21.58
C SER A 198 -8.79 12.98 -21.32
N LEU A 199 -8.93 12.18 -20.27
CA LEU A 199 -7.90 11.24 -19.83
C LEU A 199 -8.26 9.79 -20.16
N SER A 200 -8.44 9.46 -21.43
CA SER A 200 -8.84 8.11 -21.89
C SER A 200 -7.85 6.99 -21.49
N SER A 201 -6.58 7.31 -21.23
CA SER A 201 -5.55 6.36 -20.80
C SER A 201 -5.53 6.12 -19.29
N LEU A 202 -6.50 6.65 -18.51
CA LEU A 202 -6.54 6.50 -17.07
C LEU A 202 -6.82 5.04 -16.67
N GLN A 203 -5.92 4.46 -15.87
CA GLN A 203 -5.99 3.07 -15.42
C GLN A 203 -6.33 2.92 -13.94
N SER A 204 -6.04 3.94 -13.13
CA SER A 204 -6.28 3.91 -11.69
C SER A 204 -6.81 5.26 -11.20
N LEU A 205 -7.94 5.22 -10.50
CA LEU A 205 -8.56 6.40 -9.89
C LEU A 205 -8.88 6.12 -8.42
N ASP A 206 -8.38 6.95 -7.51
CA ASP A 206 -8.78 6.94 -6.09
C ASP A 206 -9.42 8.28 -5.74
N VAL A 207 -10.75 8.27 -5.60
CA VAL A 207 -11.55 9.40 -5.12
C VAL A 207 -12.21 9.09 -3.77
N SER A 208 -11.59 8.22 -2.98
CA SER A 208 -12.08 7.84 -1.66
C SER A 208 -12.31 9.07 -0.78
N TYR A 209 -13.46 9.10 -0.11
CA TYR A 209 -13.92 10.18 0.77
C TYR A 209 -14.18 11.52 0.07
N CYS A 210 -14.37 11.52 -1.23
CA CYS A 210 -14.87 12.67 -2.02
C CYS A 210 -16.40 12.65 -2.00
N ARG A 211 -16.98 13.16 -0.92
CA ARG A 211 -18.40 12.95 -0.53
C ARG A 211 -19.43 13.66 -1.39
N LYS A 212 -19.01 14.55 -2.30
CA LYS A 212 -19.92 15.25 -3.22
C LYS A 212 -20.13 14.53 -4.55
N LEU A 213 -19.32 13.50 -4.82
CA LEU A 213 -19.40 12.74 -6.06
C LEU A 213 -20.64 11.85 -6.05
N THR A 214 -21.32 11.86 -7.19
CA THR A 214 -22.51 11.03 -7.47
C THR A 214 -22.23 10.08 -8.64
N ASP A 215 -23.23 9.30 -9.01
CA ASP A 215 -23.15 8.43 -10.19
C ASP A 215 -22.90 9.23 -11.48
N THR A 216 -23.36 10.49 -11.57
CA THR A 216 -23.21 11.32 -12.77
C THR A 216 -21.75 11.57 -13.12
N GLY A 217 -20.96 12.09 -12.18
CA GLY A 217 -19.55 12.36 -12.42
C GLY A 217 -18.73 11.11 -12.63
N LEU A 218 -19.05 10.03 -11.90
CA LEU A 218 -18.35 8.77 -12.02
C LEU A 218 -18.72 8.00 -13.30
N SER A 219 -19.95 8.13 -13.80
CA SER A 219 -20.33 7.60 -15.11
C SER A 219 -19.56 8.26 -16.25
N ALA A 220 -19.31 9.58 -16.16
CA ALA A 220 -18.46 10.25 -17.14
C ALA A 220 -17.02 9.69 -17.16
N ILE A 221 -16.48 9.27 -15.99
CA ILE A 221 -15.19 8.56 -15.92
C ILE A 221 -15.28 7.21 -16.62
N THR A 222 -16.31 6.41 -16.34
CA THR A 222 -16.43 5.07 -16.95
C THR A 222 -16.62 5.14 -18.47
N GLU A 223 -17.34 6.15 -18.96
CA GLU A 223 -17.58 6.38 -20.39
C GLU A 223 -16.37 6.90 -21.15
N GLY A 224 -15.42 7.58 -20.46
CA GLY A 224 -14.21 8.10 -21.09
C GLY A 224 -12.96 7.26 -20.85
N CYS A 225 -12.90 6.48 -19.77
CA CYS A 225 -11.71 5.76 -19.33
C CYS A 225 -11.92 4.23 -19.40
N HIS A 226 -11.93 3.65 -20.59
CA HIS A 226 -12.21 2.21 -20.78
C HIS A 226 -11.09 1.28 -20.26
N ASP A 227 -9.86 1.79 -20.15
CA ASP A 227 -8.70 1.05 -19.65
C ASP A 227 -8.63 1.02 -18.11
N LEU A 228 -9.71 1.42 -17.40
CA LEU A 228 -9.73 1.51 -15.95
C LEU A 228 -9.59 0.11 -15.32
N LYS A 229 -8.55 -0.06 -14.49
CA LYS A 229 -8.23 -1.31 -13.78
C LYS A 229 -8.49 -1.22 -12.29
N ILE A 230 -8.30 -0.04 -11.70
CA ILE A 230 -8.41 0.19 -10.26
C ILE A 230 -9.32 1.40 -10.03
N LEU A 231 -10.39 1.20 -9.24
CA LEU A 231 -11.29 2.26 -8.83
C LEU A 231 -11.58 2.19 -7.34
N HIS A 232 -11.20 3.24 -6.60
CA HIS A 232 -11.45 3.35 -5.18
C HIS A 232 -12.41 4.50 -4.87
N LEU A 233 -13.52 4.16 -4.22
CA LEU A 233 -14.66 5.04 -3.91
C LEU A 233 -15.02 5.02 -2.42
N ALA A 234 -14.10 4.62 -1.53
CA ALA A 234 -14.42 4.48 -0.12
C ALA A 234 -15.09 5.74 0.44
N GLY A 235 -16.24 5.60 1.09
CA GLY A 235 -16.99 6.69 1.71
C GLY A 235 -17.69 7.66 0.75
N CYS A 236 -17.81 7.33 -0.54
CA CYS A 236 -18.62 8.06 -1.52
C CYS A 236 -20.09 7.61 -1.38
N ARG A 237 -20.81 8.18 -0.40
CA ARG A 237 -22.14 7.71 0.01
C ARG A 237 -23.27 8.02 -0.96
N LEU A 238 -23.06 8.89 -1.94
CA LEU A 238 -24.04 9.24 -2.96
C LEU A 238 -24.02 8.30 -4.18
N VAL A 239 -23.03 7.40 -4.22
CA VAL A 239 -22.87 6.40 -5.28
C VAL A 239 -23.90 5.28 -5.07
N THR A 240 -24.53 4.86 -6.16
CA THR A 240 -25.59 3.82 -6.18
C THR A 240 -25.28 2.72 -7.20
N ASP A 241 -26.20 1.79 -7.35
CA ASP A 241 -26.12 0.69 -8.34
C ASP A 241 -25.96 1.16 -9.79
N LYS A 242 -26.38 2.40 -10.10
CA LYS A 242 -26.21 2.98 -11.46
C LYS A 242 -24.75 3.07 -11.88
N LEU A 243 -23.84 3.35 -10.94
CA LEU A 243 -22.42 3.32 -11.24
C LEU A 243 -21.96 1.89 -11.60
N LEU A 244 -22.43 0.87 -10.87
CA LEU A 244 -22.05 -0.51 -11.16
C LEU A 244 -22.56 -0.97 -12.53
N GLU A 245 -23.73 -0.52 -12.93
CA GLU A 245 -24.24 -0.70 -14.30
C GLU A 245 -23.35 -0.01 -15.34
N SER A 246 -22.91 1.22 -15.08
CA SER A 246 -22.02 1.97 -15.96
C SER A 246 -20.63 1.31 -16.07
N LEU A 247 -20.05 0.85 -14.95
CA LEU A 247 -18.82 0.07 -14.94
C LEU A 247 -18.94 -1.22 -15.77
N SER A 248 -20.04 -1.93 -15.61
CA SER A 248 -20.33 -3.16 -16.37
C SER A 248 -20.37 -2.94 -17.87
N LYS A 249 -20.85 -1.79 -18.31
CA LYS A 249 -20.95 -1.43 -19.75
C LYS A 249 -19.62 -1.00 -20.36
N ASN A 250 -18.76 -0.34 -19.58
CA ASN A 250 -17.64 0.42 -20.13
C ASN A 250 -16.25 -0.03 -19.66
N CYS A 251 -16.12 -0.66 -18.47
CA CYS A 251 -14.82 -0.94 -17.83
C CYS A 251 -14.55 -2.44 -17.69
N HIS A 252 -14.31 -3.12 -18.80
CA HIS A 252 -14.13 -4.59 -18.83
C HIS A 252 -12.78 -5.06 -18.27
N GLU A 253 -11.80 -4.16 -18.18
CA GLU A 253 -10.46 -4.43 -17.66
C GLU A 253 -10.35 -4.23 -16.12
N LEU A 254 -11.49 -3.94 -15.43
CA LEU A 254 -11.49 -3.66 -14.00
C LEU A 254 -11.04 -4.89 -13.18
N GLU A 255 -9.99 -4.70 -12.40
CA GLU A 255 -9.34 -5.72 -11.57
C GLU A 255 -9.56 -5.48 -10.08
N GLU A 256 -9.62 -4.21 -9.65
CA GLU A 256 -9.78 -3.82 -8.24
C GLU A 256 -10.89 -2.77 -8.09
N LEU A 257 -11.88 -3.06 -7.22
CA LEU A 257 -12.99 -2.16 -6.92
C LEU A 257 -13.14 -1.98 -5.40
N GLY A 258 -12.96 -0.75 -4.92
CA GLY A 258 -13.10 -0.38 -3.51
C GLY A 258 -14.36 0.46 -3.28
N LEU A 259 -15.36 -0.13 -2.66
CA LEU A 259 -16.67 0.48 -2.34
C LEU A 259 -16.91 0.64 -0.83
N HIS A 260 -15.86 0.58 0.01
CA HIS A 260 -16.00 0.67 1.46
C HIS A 260 -16.90 1.84 1.89
N GLY A 261 -18.00 1.56 2.57
CA GLY A 261 -18.95 2.55 3.08
C GLY A 261 -19.81 3.25 2.00
N CYS A 262 -19.95 2.64 0.82
CA CYS A 262 -20.94 3.03 -0.19
C CYS A 262 -22.28 2.36 0.16
N THR A 263 -23.02 2.96 1.08
CA THR A 263 -24.21 2.37 1.70
C THR A 263 -25.41 2.21 0.76
N ASN A 264 -25.39 2.82 -0.42
CA ASN A 264 -26.48 2.72 -1.42
C ASN A 264 -26.22 1.65 -2.49
N ILE A 265 -25.12 0.91 -2.39
CA ILE A 265 -24.88 -0.27 -3.23
C ILE A 265 -25.68 -1.44 -2.68
N THR A 266 -26.34 -2.17 -3.58
CA THR A 266 -27.19 -3.33 -3.27
C THR A 266 -26.78 -4.58 -4.06
N ASP A 267 -27.45 -5.68 -3.81
CA ASP A 267 -27.29 -6.93 -4.56
C ASP A 267 -27.57 -6.76 -6.07
N THR A 268 -28.51 -5.86 -6.41
CA THR A 268 -28.85 -5.57 -7.81
C THR A 268 -27.67 -4.98 -8.56
N GLY A 269 -26.97 -4.00 -7.96
CA GLY A 269 -25.78 -3.41 -8.55
C GLY A 269 -24.64 -4.45 -8.71
N LEU A 270 -24.43 -5.31 -7.72
CA LEU A 270 -23.42 -6.37 -7.81
C LEU A 270 -23.76 -7.38 -8.92
N THR A 271 -25.05 -7.70 -9.10
CA THR A 271 -25.51 -8.56 -10.19
C THR A 271 -25.28 -7.91 -11.56
N ALA A 272 -25.48 -6.59 -11.67
CA ALA A 272 -25.19 -5.85 -12.90
C ALA A 272 -23.67 -5.83 -13.19
N LEU A 273 -22.84 -5.60 -12.16
CA LEU A 273 -21.38 -5.53 -12.28
C LEU A 273 -20.77 -6.78 -12.90
N VAL A 274 -21.21 -7.97 -12.48
CA VAL A 274 -20.64 -9.24 -12.95
C VAL A 274 -20.92 -9.52 -14.41
N ASN A 275 -21.86 -8.83 -15.07
CA ASN A 275 -22.15 -9.04 -16.48
C ASN A 275 -21.03 -8.52 -17.40
N GLY A 276 -20.35 -7.43 -17.04
CA GLY A 276 -19.31 -6.82 -17.86
C GLY A 276 -17.90 -6.87 -17.26
N CYS A 277 -17.74 -6.66 -15.98
CA CYS A 277 -16.44 -6.64 -15.30
C CYS A 277 -16.02 -8.08 -14.92
N LYS A 278 -15.37 -8.84 -15.81
CA LYS A 278 -15.03 -10.25 -15.60
C LYS A 278 -13.67 -10.48 -14.92
N ARG A 279 -12.86 -9.45 -14.72
CA ARG A 279 -11.47 -9.56 -14.25
C ARG A 279 -11.26 -9.20 -12.80
N ILE A 280 -12.32 -8.86 -12.06
CA ILE A 280 -12.21 -8.44 -10.67
C ILE A 280 -11.57 -9.56 -9.84
N ASN A 281 -10.49 -9.20 -9.15
CA ASN A 281 -9.76 -10.08 -8.25
C ASN A 281 -9.65 -9.49 -6.83
N HIS A 282 -9.89 -8.17 -6.66
CA HIS A 282 -9.93 -7.49 -5.38
C HIS A 282 -11.23 -6.69 -5.26
N LEU A 283 -12.07 -7.05 -4.27
CA LEU A 283 -13.35 -6.39 -4.02
C LEU A 283 -13.46 -6.00 -2.54
N ASP A 284 -13.64 -4.70 -2.28
CA ASP A 284 -13.84 -4.16 -0.92
C ASP A 284 -15.26 -3.60 -0.79
N LEU A 285 -16.11 -4.34 -0.11
CA LEU A 285 -17.51 -3.99 0.20
C LEU A 285 -17.70 -3.72 1.70
N ASN A 286 -16.65 -3.46 2.46
CA ASN A 286 -16.77 -3.17 3.89
C ASN A 286 -17.83 -2.06 4.12
N ARG A 287 -18.74 -2.26 5.08
CA ARG A 287 -19.80 -1.29 5.43
C ARG A 287 -20.72 -0.92 4.27
N CYS A 288 -20.97 -1.85 3.36
CA CYS A 288 -22.03 -1.75 2.38
C CYS A 288 -23.29 -2.37 2.99
N ASP A 289 -24.03 -1.58 3.76
CA ASP A 289 -25.11 -2.06 4.64
C ASP A 289 -26.31 -2.68 3.88
N ASN A 290 -26.39 -2.45 2.58
CA ASN A 290 -27.47 -2.97 1.72
C ASN A 290 -27.04 -4.18 0.84
N VAL A 291 -25.80 -4.62 0.96
CA VAL A 291 -25.33 -5.85 0.33
C VAL A 291 -25.70 -7.05 1.21
N GLY A 292 -26.33 -8.04 0.60
CA GLY A 292 -26.78 -9.27 1.24
C GLY A 292 -26.22 -10.54 0.60
N ASP A 293 -26.78 -11.66 0.99
CA ASP A 293 -26.33 -13.00 0.56
C ASP A 293 -26.42 -13.19 -0.96
N LEU A 294 -27.44 -12.63 -1.62
CA LEU A 294 -27.64 -12.80 -3.05
C LEU A 294 -26.49 -12.13 -3.82
N GLY A 295 -26.13 -10.92 -3.48
CA GLY A 295 -25.05 -10.18 -4.14
C GLY A 295 -23.70 -10.92 -3.99
N ILE A 296 -23.38 -11.39 -2.79
CA ILE A 296 -22.13 -12.11 -2.55
C ILE A 296 -22.12 -13.48 -3.24
N SER A 297 -23.25 -14.21 -3.27
CA SER A 297 -23.33 -15.46 -4.00
C SER A 297 -23.10 -15.27 -5.51
N THR A 298 -23.67 -14.22 -6.09
CA THR A 298 -23.47 -13.86 -7.51
C THR A 298 -21.99 -13.50 -7.79
N ILE A 299 -21.37 -12.72 -6.91
CA ILE A 299 -19.94 -12.38 -6.99
C ILE A 299 -19.07 -13.64 -6.89
N ALA A 300 -19.34 -14.51 -5.93
CA ALA A 300 -18.55 -15.73 -5.71
C ALA A 300 -18.59 -16.67 -6.93
N GLU A 301 -19.75 -16.84 -7.54
CA GLU A 301 -19.92 -17.63 -8.73
C GLU A 301 -19.22 -17.00 -9.95
N ALA A 302 -19.45 -15.72 -10.19
CA ALA A 302 -18.92 -15.02 -11.36
C ALA A 302 -17.40 -14.88 -11.35
N TYR A 303 -16.80 -14.68 -10.17
CA TYR A 303 -15.36 -14.49 -9.99
C TYR A 303 -14.66 -15.72 -9.38
N SER A 304 -15.20 -16.89 -9.56
CA SER A 304 -14.73 -18.14 -8.97
C SER A 304 -13.25 -18.42 -9.20
N THR A 305 -12.70 -18.04 -10.35
CA THR A 305 -11.30 -18.26 -10.72
C THR A 305 -10.40 -17.04 -10.46
N SER A 306 -10.97 -15.83 -10.43
CA SER A 306 -10.20 -14.58 -10.35
C SER A 306 -10.10 -14.01 -8.95
N LEU A 307 -11.11 -14.20 -8.07
CA LEU A 307 -11.21 -13.52 -6.79
C LEU A 307 -10.12 -13.97 -5.80
N LYS A 308 -9.29 -13.03 -5.39
CA LYS A 308 -8.22 -13.20 -4.41
C LYS A 308 -8.50 -12.49 -3.09
N THR A 309 -9.17 -11.35 -3.14
CA THR A 309 -9.47 -10.55 -1.96
C THR A 309 -10.93 -10.17 -1.94
N LEU A 310 -11.62 -10.55 -0.86
CA LEU A 310 -13.00 -10.17 -0.58
C LEU A 310 -13.10 -9.59 0.83
N LYS A 311 -13.55 -8.33 0.93
CA LYS A 311 -13.72 -7.66 2.22
C LYS A 311 -15.17 -7.28 2.40
N LEU A 312 -15.75 -7.76 3.50
CA LEU A 312 -17.17 -7.69 3.85
C LEU A 312 -17.38 -7.24 5.31
N GLN A 313 -16.41 -6.52 5.89
CA GLN A 313 -16.49 -6.08 7.28
C GLN A 313 -17.74 -5.21 7.51
N ASP A 314 -18.44 -5.45 8.61
CA ASP A 314 -19.64 -4.71 9.04
C ASP A 314 -20.76 -4.72 7.96
N CYS A 315 -20.88 -5.79 7.16
CA CYS A 315 -22.02 -6.02 6.26
C CYS A 315 -23.08 -6.84 7.01
N PHE A 316 -24.03 -6.16 7.64
CA PHE A 316 -24.95 -6.77 8.60
C PHE A 316 -26.06 -7.64 8.00
N LYS A 317 -26.26 -7.63 6.68
CA LYS A 317 -27.23 -8.49 5.97
C LYS A 317 -26.64 -9.82 5.48
N LEU A 318 -25.34 -10.06 5.76
CA LEU A 318 -24.67 -11.27 5.32
C LEU A 318 -24.84 -12.39 6.36
N GLY A 319 -25.25 -13.53 5.86
CA GLY A 319 -25.37 -14.77 6.62
C GLY A 319 -24.57 -15.92 5.99
N ASP A 320 -24.94 -17.13 6.39
CA ASP A 320 -24.25 -18.36 5.98
C ASP A 320 -24.24 -18.61 4.48
N LYS A 321 -25.29 -18.19 3.77
CA LYS A 321 -25.39 -18.41 2.30
C LYS A 321 -24.25 -17.76 1.55
N SER A 322 -23.85 -16.55 1.96
CA SER A 322 -22.66 -15.87 1.37
C SER A 322 -21.40 -16.71 1.56
N ILE A 323 -21.17 -17.21 2.78
CA ILE A 323 -19.93 -17.93 3.11
C ILE A 323 -19.92 -19.31 2.46
N PHE A 324 -21.07 -20.01 2.39
CA PHE A 324 -21.16 -21.25 1.62
C PHE A 324 -20.87 -21.04 0.13
N SER A 325 -21.36 -19.94 -0.46
CA SER A 325 -21.06 -19.62 -1.85
C SER A 325 -19.57 -19.33 -2.07
N VAL A 326 -18.96 -18.53 -1.19
CA VAL A 326 -17.50 -18.26 -1.21
C VAL A 326 -16.73 -19.58 -1.07
N ALA A 327 -17.12 -20.44 -0.15
CA ALA A 327 -16.50 -21.75 0.06
C ALA A 327 -16.62 -22.65 -1.18
N ASN A 328 -17.76 -22.66 -1.84
CA ASN A 328 -18.00 -23.51 -3.00
C ASN A 328 -17.24 -23.03 -4.24
N PHE A 329 -17.20 -21.75 -4.50
CA PHE A 329 -16.72 -21.19 -5.76
C PHE A 329 -15.32 -20.59 -5.68
N CYS A 330 -14.94 -19.86 -4.61
CA CYS A 330 -13.72 -19.05 -4.58
C CYS A 330 -12.49 -19.81 -4.07
N LYS A 331 -12.03 -20.82 -4.83
CA LYS A 331 -10.89 -21.68 -4.40
C LYS A 331 -9.53 -20.96 -4.38
N ASN A 332 -9.41 -19.83 -5.10
CA ASN A 332 -8.19 -19.03 -5.17
C ASN A 332 -8.17 -17.86 -4.18
N LEU A 333 -9.13 -17.82 -3.24
CA LEU A 333 -9.22 -16.72 -2.28
C LEU A 333 -8.05 -16.74 -1.31
N GLU A 334 -7.35 -15.61 -1.23
CA GLU A 334 -6.19 -15.40 -0.35
C GLU A 334 -6.55 -14.55 0.89
N THR A 335 -7.49 -13.63 0.74
CA THR A 335 -7.92 -12.74 1.82
C THR A 335 -9.44 -12.70 1.93
N LEU A 336 -9.95 -13.03 3.12
CA LEU A 336 -11.35 -12.87 3.48
C LEU A 336 -11.47 -12.06 4.78
N ILE A 337 -12.27 -10.99 4.74
CA ILE A 337 -12.60 -10.19 5.91
C ILE A 337 -14.12 -10.18 6.07
N VAL A 338 -14.63 -10.80 7.13
CA VAL A 338 -16.05 -10.90 7.47
C VAL A 338 -16.32 -10.39 8.90
N ALA A 339 -15.40 -9.57 9.39
CA ALA A 339 -15.49 -8.97 10.72
C ALA A 339 -16.84 -8.26 10.92
N GLY A 340 -17.51 -8.49 12.06
CA GLY A 340 -18.79 -7.85 12.38
C GLY A 340 -20.02 -8.45 11.70
N CYS A 341 -19.88 -9.48 10.86
CA CYS A 341 -21.00 -10.21 10.26
C CYS A 341 -21.55 -11.21 11.26
N ARG A 342 -22.61 -10.83 12.00
CA ARG A 342 -23.08 -11.56 13.17
C ARG A 342 -23.86 -12.83 12.86
N ASP A 343 -24.46 -12.92 11.67
CA ASP A 343 -25.30 -14.04 11.25
C ASP A 343 -24.50 -15.17 10.57
N ILE A 344 -23.16 -15.05 10.54
CA ILE A 344 -22.26 -16.11 10.06
C ILE A 344 -22.08 -17.15 11.17
N SER A 345 -22.45 -18.40 10.91
CA SER A 345 -22.36 -19.51 11.86
C SER A 345 -21.06 -20.31 11.75
N SER A 346 -20.84 -21.16 12.75
CA SER A 346 -19.71 -22.10 12.74
C SER A 346 -19.76 -23.09 11.56
N ASP A 347 -20.93 -23.46 11.06
CA ASP A 347 -21.06 -24.41 9.98
C ASP A 347 -20.59 -23.87 8.64
N SER A 348 -20.91 -22.59 8.36
CA SER A 348 -20.42 -21.93 7.16
C SER A 348 -18.90 -21.72 7.20
N ILE A 349 -18.34 -21.38 8.36
CA ILE A 349 -16.89 -21.26 8.57
C ILE A 349 -16.18 -22.62 8.41
N ARG A 350 -16.76 -23.71 8.88
CA ARG A 350 -16.22 -25.07 8.64
C ARG A 350 -16.21 -25.43 7.16
N SER A 351 -17.28 -25.11 6.44
CA SER A 351 -17.32 -25.30 4.98
C SER A 351 -16.24 -24.48 4.27
N LEU A 352 -16.01 -23.25 4.72
CA LEU A 352 -14.92 -22.40 4.21
C LEU A 352 -13.55 -23.06 4.48
N ALA A 353 -13.30 -23.54 5.69
CA ALA A 353 -12.03 -24.19 6.04
C ALA A 353 -11.72 -25.37 5.10
N ALA A 354 -12.70 -26.26 4.88
CA ALA A 354 -12.56 -27.44 4.03
C ALA A 354 -12.18 -27.11 2.56
N SER A 355 -12.46 -25.89 2.11
CA SER A 355 -12.32 -25.53 0.70
C SER A 355 -11.30 -24.43 0.41
N ALA A 356 -11.02 -23.52 1.35
CA ALA A 356 -10.19 -22.33 1.12
C ALA A 356 -8.71 -22.56 1.48
N ARG A 357 -8.06 -23.53 0.82
CA ARG A 357 -6.67 -23.92 1.13
C ARG A 357 -5.62 -22.82 0.83
N ASN A 358 -5.94 -21.88 -0.05
CA ASN A 358 -5.05 -20.76 -0.41
C ASN A 358 -5.21 -19.54 0.51
N LEU A 359 -6.08 -19.63 1.53
CA LEU A 359 -6.39 -18.51 2.41
C LEU A 359 -5.18 -18.16 3.27
N LYS A 360 -4.73 -16.91 3.15
CA LYS A 360 -3.59 -16.33 3.89
C LYS A 360 -4.04 -15.42 5.01
N ILE A 361 -5.12 -14.67 4.78
CA ILE A 361 -5.64 -13.68 5.74
C ILE A 361 -7.12 -13.94 5.97
N LEU A 362 -7.49 -14.25 7.21
CA LEU A 362 -8.87 -14.37 7.66
C LEU A 362 -9.10 -13.44 8.84
N LYS A 363 -10.07 -12.52 8.69
CA LYS A 363 -10.52 -11.67 9.80
C LYS A 363 -12.01 -11.86 10.00
N MET A 364 -12.37 -12.34 11.19
CA MET A 364 -13.73 -12.61 11.62
C MET A 364 -13.97 -12.14 13.05
N ASP A 365 -13.33 -11.03 13.43
CA ASP A 365 -13.58 -10.38 14.70
C ASP A 365 -15.05 -9.91 14.80
N PHE A 366 -15.63 -9.95 16.01
CA PHE A 366 -17.05 -9.68 16.22
C PHE A 366 -18.05 -10.67 15.56
N CYS A 367 -17.62 -11.84 15.14
CA CYS A 367 -18.52 -12.91 14.71
C CYS A 367 -18.94 -13.73 15.94
N SER A 368 -20.11 -13.43 16.49
CA SER A 368 -20.58 -14.01 17.77
C SER A 368 -20.82 -15.52 17.72
N ASN A 369 -21.14 -16.06 16.55
CA ASN A 369 -21.47 -17.48 16.36
C ASN A 369 -20.28 -18.37 15.99
N VAL A 370 -19.06 -17.80 15.95
CA VAL A 370 -17.83 -18.58 15.74
C VAL A 370 -17.46 -19.31 17.02
N SER A 371 -17.30 -20.62 16.95
CA SER A 371 -17.02 -21.51 18.09
C SER A 371 -15.67 -22.22 17.94
N ASP A 372 -15.26 -22.96 18.97
CA ASP A 372 -14.04 -23.76 18.99
C ASP A 372 -13.95 -24.74 17.82
N VAL A 373 -15.08 -25.37 17.44
CA VAL A 373 -15.11 -26.36 16.36
C VAL A 373 -14.74 -25.74 15.02
N SER A 374 -15.33 -24.57 14.70
CA SER A 374 -15.04 -23.88 13.44
C SER A 374 -13.61 -23.34 13.40
N LEU A 375 -13.12 -22.82 14.52
CA LEU A 375 -11.75 -22.32 14.62
C LEU A 375 -10.72 -23.45 14.51
N ASN A 376 -10.98 -24.59 15.14
CA ASN A 376 -10.15 -25.78 15.00
C ASN A 376 -10.05 -26.23 13.54
N SER A 377 -11.19 -26.25 12.80
CA SER A 377 -11.19 -26.57 11.36
C SER A 377 -10.33 -25.57 10.56
N ILE A 378 -10.44 -24.27 10.80
CA ILE A 378 -9.60 -23.25 10.15
C ILE A 378 -8.11 -23.51 10.38
N LEU A 379 -7.75 -23.75 11.64
CA LEU A 379 -6.35 -23.96 12.03
C LEU A 379 -5.76 -25.28 11.51
N SER A 380 -6.60 -26.29 11.30
CA SER A 380 -6.14 -27.58 10.77
C SER A 380 -6.11 -27.67 9.24
N GLU A 381 -7.05 -26.99 8.54
CA GLU A 381 -7.25 -27.17 7.11
C GLU A 381 -6.69 -26.03 6.26
N CYS A 382 -6.65 -24.79 6.78
CA CYS A 382 -6.10 -23.63 6.08
C CYS A 382 -4.57 -23.55 6.25
N THR A 383 -3.84 -24.44 5.58
CA THR A 383 -2.37 -24.58 5.75
C THR A 383 -1.54 -23.39 5.31
N CYS A 384 -2.09 -22.50 4.46
CA CYS A 384 -1.44 -21.27 4.00
C CYS A 384 -1.74 -20.05 4.88
N LEU A 385 -2.45 -20.22 6.01
CA LEU A 385 -2.91 -19.10 6.82
C LEU A 385 -1.75 -18.41 7.54
N GLU A 386 -1.58 -17.11 7.25
CA GLU A 386 -0.55 -16.26 7.83
C GLU A 386 -1.11 -15.31 8.90
N VAL A 387 -2.34 -14.82 8.72
CA VAL A 387 -2.97 -13.86 9.64
C VAL A 387 -4.39 -14.28 9.98
N LEU A 388 -4.66 -14.38 11.28
CA LEU A 388 -5.97 -14.70 11.83
C LEU A 388 -6.39 -13.64 12.86
N ASP A 389 -7.57 -13.02 12.68
CA ASP A 389 -8.20 -12.13 13.64
C ASP A 389 -9.55 -12.70 14.08
N ILE A 390 -9.64 -13.07 15.36
CA ILE A 390 -10.82 -13.60 16.03
C ILE A 390 -11.20 -12.77 17.27
N GLY A 391 -10.81 -11.50 17.26
CA GLY A 391 -11.14 -10.60 18.37
C GLY A 391 -12.65 -10.57 18.65
N ARG A 392 -13.04 -10.52 19.92
CA ARG A 392 -14.45 -10.44 20.36
C ARG A 392 -15.35 -11.60 19.89
N CYS A 393 -14.76 -12.76 19.60
CA CYS A 393 -15.50 -14.01 19.46
C CYS A 393 -15.71 -14.59 20.86
N GLU A 394 -16.88 -14.33 21.46
CA GLU A 394 -17.14 -14.59 22.87
C GLU A 394 -17.29 -16.09 23.21
N GLU A 395 -17.62 -16.92 22.21
CA GLU A 395 -17.79 -18.35 22.36
C GLU A 395 -16.49 -19.15 22.24
N VAL A 396 -15.40 -18.52 21.74
CA VAL A 396 -14.11 -19.18 21.58
C VAL A 396 -13.41 -19.37 22.93
N THR A 397 -12.97 -20.62 23.18
CA THR A 397 -12.24 -21.04 24.38
C THR A 397 -10.85 -21.60 24.03
N ASP A 398 -10.10 -22.02 25.04
CA ASP A 398 -8.81 -22.69 24.84
C ASP A 398 -8.95 -24.02 24.06
N ALA A 399 -10.12 -24.64 24.04
CA ALA A 399 -10.38 -25.88 23.30
C ALA A 399 -10.18 -25.72 21.78
N ALA A 400 -10.36 -24.50 21.24
CA ALA A 400 -10.10 -24.20 19.84
C ALA A 400 -8.64 -24.48 19.43
N PHE A 401 -7.71 -24.45 20.36
CA PHE A 401 -6.27 -24.59 20.12
C PHE A 401 -5.70 -25.95 20.49
N GLN A 402 -6.52 -26.85 21.09
CA GLN A 402 -6.04 -28.18 21.53
C GLN A 402 -5.55 -29.05 20.37
N GLY A 403 -6.21 -28.94 19.19
CA GLY A 403 -5.82 -29.67 17.99
C GLY A 403 -4.45 -29.30 17.41
N LEU A 404 -3.93 -28.13 17.76
CA LEU A 404 -2.65 -27.63 17.25
C LEU A 404 -1.44 -28.52 17.65
N GLY A 405 -1.52 -29.18 18.82
CA GLY A 405 -0.47 -30.07 19.29
C GLY A 405 -0.30 -31.36 18.47
N ASN A 406 -1.32 -31.75 17.72
CA ASN A 406 -1.32 -32.98 16.92
C ASN A 406 -0.82 -32.76 15.46
N LEU A 407 -0.54 -31.52 15.07
CA LEU A 407 0.01 -31.18 13.72
C LEU A 407 1.51 -31.48 13.63
N ASN A 408 1.95 -32.59 14.20
CA ASN A 408 3.35 -33.00 14.38
C ASN A 408 4.12 -33.38 13.10
N ASN A 409 3.70 -32.93 11.91
CA ASN A 409 4.43 -33.22 10.66
C ASN A 409 5.62 -32.27 10.40
N GLY A 410 6.23 -31.72 11.43
CA GLY A 410 7.52 -31.00 11.33
C GLY A 410 7.45 -29.55 10.79
N SER A 411 6.41 -29.18 10.11
CA SER A 411 6.12 -27.81 9.67
C SER A 411 4.98 -27.26 10.53
N GLY A 412 5.32 -26.54 11.60
CA GLY A 412 4.32 -25.80 12.40
C GLY A 412 3.44 -24.91 11.52
N LEU A 413 2.27 -24.51 12.03
CA LEU A 413 1.41 -23.55 11.34
C LEU A 413 2.23 -22.32 10.93
N GLY A 414 2.14 -21.95 9.65
CA GLY A 414 2.80 -20.76 9.07
C GLY A 414 2.25 -19.42 9.55
N LEU A 415 1.49 -19.42 10.68
CA LEU A 415 0.83 -18.25 11.23
C LEU A 415 1.84 -17.24 11.75
N LYS A 416 1.82 -16.03 11.17
CA LYS A 416 2.68 -14.89 11.52
C LYS A 416 1.96 -13.89 12.44
N GLY A 417 0.66 -13.73 12.27
CA GLY A 417 -0.15 -12.79 13.02
C GLY A 417 -1.41 -13.41 13.60
N LEU A 418 -1.59 -13.30 14.91
CA LEU A 418 -2.79 -13.76 15.61
C LEU A 418 -3.34 -12.67 16.52
N LYS A 419 -4.63 -12.37 16.36
CA LYS A 419 -5.32 -11.39 17.18
C LYS A 419 -6.52 -12.03 17.83
N ILE A 420 -6.51 -12.01 19.18
CA ILE A 420 -7.52 -12.63 20.07
C ILE A 420 -8.03 -11.57 21.07
N THR A 421 -8.19 -10.35 20.64
CA THR A 421 -8.55 -9.25 21.54
C THR A 421 -9.96 -9.45 22.11
N SER A 422 -10.16 -9.13 23.40
CA SER A 422 -11.47 -9.16 24.06
C SER A 422 -12.19 -10.53 24.00
N CYS A 423 -11.45 -11.63 24.02
CA CYS A 423 -12.01 -12.98 24.13
C CYS A 423 -12.04 -13.41 25.61
N PRO A 424 -13.21 -13.46 26.25
CA PRO A 424 -13.31 -13.61 27.72
C PRO A 424 -12.97 -15.00 28.22
N LYS A 425 -13.12 -16.03 27.38
CA LYS A 425 -12.97 -17.44 27.76
C LYS A 425 -11.54 -17.98 27.54
N ILE A 426 -10.70 -17.24 26.77
CA ILE A 426 -9.30 -17.61 26.54
C ILE A 426 -8.47 -17.39 27.79
N THR A 427 -7.64 -18.36 28.14
CA THR A 427 -6.71 -18.32 29.27
C THR A 427 -5.25 -18.39 28.88
N VAL A 428 -4.37 -18.31 29.87
CA VAL A 428 -2.92 -18.49 29.67
C VAL A 428 -2.58 -19.88 29.09
N TRP A 429 -3.39 -20.90 29.37
CA TRP A 429 -3.23 -22.24 28.81
C TRP A 429 -3.43 -22.25 27.28
N GLY A 430 -4.48 -21.59 26.77
CA GLY A 430 -4.70 -21.44 25.33
C GLY A 430 -3.54 -20.72 24.64
N ILE A 431 -3.00 -19.67 25.29
CA ILE A 431 -1.81 -18.97 24.77
C ILE A 431 -0.57 -19.90 24.73
N SER A 432 -0.40 -20.73 25.73
CA SER A 432 0.67 -21.75 25.78
C SER A 432 0.59 -22.72 24.58
N LEU A 433 -0.61 -23.21 24.25
CA LEU A 433 -0.83 -24.07 23.09
C LEU A 433 -0.46 -23.38 21.77
N ILE A 434 -0.89 -22.13 21.61
CA ILE A 434 -0.57 -21.31 20.42
C ILE A 434 0.93 -21.13 20.26
N LEU A 435 1.65 -20.72 21.32
CA LEU A 435 3.08 -20.48 21.27
C LEU A 435 3.89 -21.74 20.98
N THR A 436 3.39 -22.91 21.44
CA THR A 436 4.03 -24.19 21.15
C THR A 436 3.89 -24.60 19.70
N ALA A 437 2.71 -24.35 19.11
CA ALA A 437 2.39 -24.78 17.75
C ALA A 437 2.82 -23.78 16.66
N CYS A 438 2.74 -22.47 16.96
CA CYS A 438 2.97 -21.40 15.98
C CYS A 438 4.36 -20.79 16.14
N ARG A 439 5.40 -21.51 15.71
CA ARG A 439 6.79 -21.07 15.84
C ARG A 439 7.17 -19.86 14.97
N SER A 440 6.40 -19.60 13.93
CA SER A 440 6.58 -18.47 12.99
C SER A 440 5.85 -17.21 13.43
N LEU A 441 5.30 -17.17 14.65
CA LEU A 441 4.47 -16.07 15.11
C LEU A 441 5.31 -14.80 15.36
N GLU A 442 5.02 -13.75 14.61
CA GLU A 442 5.66 -12.43 14.70
C GLU A 442 4.82 -11.42 15.49
N HIS A 443 3.49 -11.62 15.51
CA HIS A 443 2.55 -10.69 16.15
C HIS A 443 1.46 -11.45 16.89
N LEU A 444 1.34 -11.20 18.20
CA LEU A 444 0.26 -11.72 19.05
C LEU A 444 -0.41 -10.56 19.79
N ASP A 445 -1.73 -10.38 19.57
CA ASP A 445 -2.50 -9.35 20.25
C ASP A 445 -3.60 -10.02 21.12
N VAL A 446 -3.42 -9.98 22.44
CA VAL A 446 -4.34 -10.56 23.45
C VAL A 446 -4.88 -9.48 24.38
N ARG A 447 -4.92 -8.24 23.93
CA ARG A 447 -5.46 -7.14 24.74
C ARG A 447 -6.91 -7.39 25.12
N SER A 448 -7.28 -6.90 26.30
CA SER A 448 -8.65 -7.01 26.82
C SER A 448 -9.18 -8.45 27.01
N CYS A 449 -8.27 -9.44 27.08
CA CYS A 449 -8.62 -10.80 27.51
C CYS A 449 -8.46 -10.86 29.04
N PRO A 450 -9.55 -10.96 29.82
CA PRO A 450 -9.50 -10.78 31.28
C PRO A 450 -8.73 -11.88 32.02
N ARG A 451 -8.59 -13.05 31.37
CA ARG A 451 -7.85 -14.20 31.92
C ARG A 451 -6.40 -14.29 31.44
N VAL A 452 -5.98 -13.42 30.50
CA VAL A 452 -4.59 -13.35 29.98
C VAL A 452 -3.99 -12.01 30.40
N THR A 453 -3.27 -12.01 31.51
CA THR A 453 -2.52 -10.85 32.02
C THR A 453 -1.04 -11.16 32.08
N LYS A 454 -0.18 -10.13 32.10
CA LYS A 454 1.25 -10.31 32.20
C LYS A 454 1.64 -11.14 33.43
N ALA A 455 1.07 -10.80 34.59
CA ALA A 455 1.31 -11.54 35.85
C ALA A 455 0.96 -13.03 35.72
N ARG A 456 -0.21 -13.37 35.15
CA ARG A 456 -0.61 -14.78 34.97
C ARG A 456 0.26 -15.52 33.96
N CYS A 457 0.78 -14.84 32.94
CA CYS A 457 1.72 -15.43 31.99
C CYS A 457 3.06 -15.73 32.66
N GLU A 458 3.55 -14.83 33.52
CA GLU A 458 4.75 -15.00 34.32
C GLU A 458 4.59 -16.14 35.36
N GLU A 459 3.47 -16.18 36.10
CA GLU A 459 3.11 -17.27 37.03
C GLU A 459 3.10 -18.65 36.35
N ALA A 460 2.58 -18.70 35.11
CA ALA A 460 2.55 -19.92 34.30
C ALA A 460 3.89 -20.25 33.62
N GLY A 461 4.93 -19.45 33.80
CA GLY A 461 6.24 -19.65 33.20
C GLY A 461 6.25 -19.53 31.68
N LEU A 462 5.28 -18.80 31.08
CA LEU A 462 5.23 -18.63 29.64
C LEU A 462 6.41 -17.80 29.15
N ARG A 463 7.17 -18.38 28.22
CA ARG A 463 8.25 -17.69 27.51
C ARG A 463 7.76 -17.30 26.12
N PHE A 464 7.76 -16.02 25.85
CA PHE A 464 7.45 -15.49 24.54
C PHE A 464 8.68 -15.46 23.66
N PRO A 465 8.60 -15.82 22.36
CA PRO A 465 9.72 -15.70 21.45
C PRO A 465 10.14 -14.22 21.31
N GLU A 466 11.45 -13.95 21.31
CA GLU A 466 12.00 -12.60 21.15
C GLU A 466 11.59 -11.95 19.82
N SER A 467 11.34 -12.77 18.77
CA SER A 467 10.87 -12.33 17.47
C SER A 467 9.39 -11.90 17.45
N CYS A 468 8.60 -12.27 18.48
CA CYS A 468 7.18 -12.05 18.53
C CYS A 468 6.83 -10.73 19.25
N LYS A 469 6.22 -9.80 18.54
CA LYS A 469 5.66 -8.57 19.14
C LYS A 469 4.33 -8.87 19.81
N ILE A 470 4.31 -8.80 21.14
CA ILE A 470 3.15 -9.14 21.96
C ILE A 470 2.49 -7.88 22.47
N ARG A 471 1.15 -7.87 22.42
CA ARG A 471 0.30 -6.82 23.03
C ARG A 471 -0.59 -7.45 24.07
N ILE A 472 -0.23 -7.23 25.34
CA ILE A 472 -0.99 -7.65 26.52
C ILE A 472 -1.43 -6.39 27.28
N GLN A 473 -2.62 -6.40 27.88
CA GLN A 473 -3.08 -5.30 28.73
C GLN A 473 -2.69 -5.56 30.17
N ASP A 474 -1.92 -4.65 30.78
CA ASP A 474 -1.68 -4.65 32.23
C ASP A 474 -2.84 -4.01 33.00
N ARG A 475 -3.22 -4.60 34.13
CA ARG A 475 -4.34 -4.10 34.96
C ARG A 475 -4.11 -2.69 35.55
N ASN A 476 -2.86 -2.21 35.61
CA ASN A 476 -2.49 -0.97 36.28
C ASN A 476 -2.19 0.23 35.35
N GLU A 477 -2.19 0.02 34.05
CA GLU A 477 -1.93 1.12 33.12
C GLU A 477 -2.95 1.09 31.97
N ASN A 478 -3.67 2.21 31.80
CA ASN A 478 -4.42 2.50 30.57
C ASN A 478 -3.48 2.66 29.34
N ARG A 479 -2.27 2.14 29.43
CA ARG A 479 -1.24 2.16 28.36
C ARG A 479 -0.96 0.74 27.87
N CYS A 480 -0.98 0.60 26.56
CA CYS A 480 -0.49 -0.59 25.87
C CYS A 480 1.01 -0.74 26.08
N VAL A 481 1.46 -1.80 26.74
CA VAL A 481 2.86 -2.17 26.80
C VAL A 481 3.17 -3.03 25.57
N ILE A 482 4.12 -2.61 24.76
CA ILE A 482 4.76 -3.44 23.74
C ILE A 482 5.93 -4.11 24.47
N ALA A 483 5.82 -5.41 24.67
CA ALA A 483 6.89 -6.22 25.22
C ALA A 483 7.83 -6.67 24.09
#